data_f555c8a1b4d538e8d137ffc4cc10061e
#
_entry.id   f555c8a1b4d538e8d137ffc4cc10061e
#
_cell.length_a   1.000
_cell.length_b   1.000
_cell.length_c   1.000
_cell.angle_alpha   90.00
_cell.angle_beta   90.00
_cell.angle_gamma   90.00
#
_symmetry.space_group_name_H-M   'P 1'
#
loop_
_entity.id
_entity.type
_entity.pdbx_description
1 polymer ?
#
loop_
_entity_poly.entity_id
_entity_poly.type
_entity_poly.pdbx_seq_one_letter_code
_entity_poly.pdbx_strand_id
1 'polypeptide(L)'
;MMCQYEIIEVKKKFNIKKIILIIFLVIVIITLSVFGTIKLIKHNESIKQQKEIMEEEKIKNEEIEEEKRKEQEKNKNAKPLTEEQIESIENIYSKENGKRVFLTFDDGPTQSVTPFILDLLKQENIKATFFVLGNRVKANPELIKREFEEGHYIANHGYTHKYSQIYQNSQTVLDEYNYTENCIQEALENPNYHSRIFRFPGGSVGGYYHSIKKQTKSFLKEQGIVYLDWNALSKDAEGAKTKEDLLQNVIDTTGNKQSVVLLMHDAADKILTYEILPDVIKYYRDNGYEFKNIYDIL
;
A
#
# COMPACT_ATOMS: atom_id res chain seq x y z
N MET A 1 -78.36 25.85 -81.83
CA MET A 1 -78.01 24.60 -81.24
C MET A 1 -77.44 24.91 -79.85
N MET A 2 -78.28 24.88 -78.82
CA MET A 2 -77.84 25.13 -77.42
C MET A 2 -77.70 23.82 -76.76
N CYS A 3 -76.47 23.52 -76.25
CA CYS A 3 -76.19 22.35 -75.45
C CYS A 3 -76.42 22.71 -73.99
N GLN A 4 -77.45 22.07 -73.39
CA GLN A 4 -77.70 22.16 -71.95
C GLN A 4 -76.77 21.19 -71.23
N TYR A 5 -75.96 21.74 -70.32
CA TYR A 5 -75.20 20.92 -69.35
C TYR A 5 -76.02 20.72 -68.07
N GLU A 6 -76.45 19.49 -67.83
CA GLU A 6 -77.05 19.11 -66.56
C GLU A 6 -75.93 18.97 -65.48
N ILE A 7 -76.03 19.81 -64.46
CA ILE A 7 -75.19 19.67 -63.30
C ILE A 7 -75.84 18.67 -62.33
N ILE A 8 -75.27 17.48 -62.22
CA ILE A 8 -75.72 16.47 -61.26
C ILE A 8 -75.12 16.81 -59.87
N GLU A 9 -75.96 17.38 -59.01
CA GLU A 9 -75.64 17.70 -57.63
C GLU A 9 -75.72 16.41 -56.73
N VAL A 10 -74.65 15.75 -56.46
CA VAL A 10 -74.64 14.59 -55.58
C VAL A 10 -74.61 15.08 -54.12
N LYS A 11 -75.75 15.20 -53.47
CA LYS A 11 -75.92 15.43 -52.03
C LYS A 11 -75.57 14.17 -51.25
N LYS A 12 -74.27 14.04 -50.82
CA LYS A 12 -73.84 13.02 -49.83
C LYS A 12 -74.57 13.31 -48.55
N LYS A 13 -75.58 12.54 -48.15
CA LYS A 13 -76.14 12.57 -46.81
C LYS A 13 -75.10 12.13 -45.81
N PHE A 14 -74.42 13.07 -45.12
CA PHE A 14 -73.49 12.78 -44.05
C PHE A 14 -74.26 12.18 -42.84
N ASN A 15 -73.94 10.95 -42.49
CA ASN A 15 -74.51 10.29 -41.32
C ASN A 15 -73.83 10.81 -40.02
N ILE A 16 -74.41 11.87 -39.43
CA ILE A 16 -73.93 12.61 -38.26
C ILE A 16 -73.66 11.63 -37.08
N LYS A 17 -74.48 10.61 -36.92
CA LYS A 17 -74.28 9.59 -35.86
C LYS A 17 -72.98 8.83 -36.06
N LYS A 18 -72.59 8.49 -37.30
CA LYS A 18 -71.27 7.84 -37.57
C LYS A 18 -70.09 8.77 -37.29
N ILE A 19 -70.21 10.05 -37.61
CA ILE A 19 -69.22 11.08 -37.40
C ILE A 19 -68.98 11.22 -35.85
N ILE A 20 -70.07 11.36 -35.06
CA ILE A 20 -70.01 11.47 -33.62
C ILE A 20 -69.34 10.21 -32.99
N LEU A 21 -69.69 9.02 -33.49
CA LEU A 21 -69.11 7.76 -33.03
C LEU A 21 -67.61 7.72 -33.34
N ILE A 22 -67.16 8.13 -34.51
CA ILE A 22 -65.73 8.19 -34.89
C ILE A 22 -65.01 9.19 -34.02
N ILE A 23 -65.54 10.39 -33.78
CA ILE A 23 -64.94 11.39 -32.90
C ILE A 23 -64.79 10.83 -31.46
N PHE A 24 -65.84 10.17 -30.94
CA PHE A 24 -65.81 9.53 -29.62
C PHE A 24 -64.70 8.46 -29.50
N LEU A 25 -64.58 7.56 -30.49
CA LEU A 25 -63.54 6.55 -30.57
C LEU A 25 -62.16 7.17 -30.62
N VAL A 26 -61.93 8.22 -31.37
CA VAL A 26 -60.68 8.95 -31.48
C VAL A 26 -60.30 9.56 -30.11
N ILE A 27 -61.27 10.18 -29.41
CA ILE A 27 -61.05 10.75 -28.09
C ILE A 27 -60.66 9.65 -27.10
N VAL A 28 -61.34 8.49 -27.13
CA VAL A 28 -61.00 7.34 -26.24
C VAL A 28 -59.58 6.81 -26.53
N ILE A 29 -59.19 6.70 -27.79
CA ILE A 29 -57.83 6.26 -28.17
C ILE A 29 -56.78 7.28 -27.68
N ILE A 30 -57.02 8.58 -27.86
CA ILE A 30 -56.12 9.63 -27.40
C ILE A 30 -55.98 9.59 -25.85
N THR A 31 -57.10 9.47 -25.12
CA THR A 31 -57.08 9.41 -23.66
C THR A 31 -56.33 8.17 -23.14
N LEU A 32 -56.55 7.00 -23.74
CA LEU A 32 -55.80 5.77 -23.41
C LEU A 32 -54.30 5.88 -23.71
N SER A 33 -53.97 6.51 -24.85
CA SER A 33 -52.56 6.76 -25.23
C SER A 33 -51.88 7.71 -24.26
N VAL A 34 -52.53 8.83 -23.89
CA VAL A 34 -52.01 9.79 -22.91
C VAL A 34 -51.83 9.11 -21.52
N PHE A 35 -52.81 8.33 -21.09
CA PHE A 35 -52.70 7.60 -19.83
C PHE A 35 -51.56 6.56 -19.83
N GLY A 36 -51.40 5.85 -20.96
CA GLY A 36 -50.30 4.91 -21.15
C GLY A 36 -48.91 5.61 -21.09
N THR A 37 -48.80 6.76 -21.76
CA THR A 37 -47.54 7.54 -21.75
C THR A 37 -47.19 8.08 -20.33
N ILE A 38 -48.16 8.61 -19.59
CA ILE A 38 -47.98 9.09 -18.24
C ILE A 38 -47.52 7.95 -17.32
N LYS A 39 -48.13 6.76 -17.44
CA LYS A 39 -47.75 5.58 -16.66
C LYS A 39 -46.30 5.14 -16.98
N LEU A 40 -45.92 5.18 -18.25
CA LEU A 40 -44.55 4.85 -18.67
C LEU A 40 -43.51 5.84 -18.13
N ILE A 41 -43.83 7.15 -18.20
CA ILE A 41 -42.97 8.19 -17.65
C ILE A 41 -42.74 7.98 -16.14
N LYS A 42 -43.80 7.80 -15.35
CA LYS A 42 -43.71 7.54 -13.92
C LYS A 42 -42.92 6.27 -13.60
N HIS A 43 -43.09 5.24 -14.41
CA HIS A 43 -42.32 4.00 -14.25
C HIS A 43 -40.82 4.23 -14.50
N ASN A 44 -40.46 4.95 -15.57
CA ASN A 44 -39.08 5.27 -15.88
C ASN A 44 -38.42 6.19 -14.81
N GLU A 45 -39.21 7.18 -14.30
CA GLU A 45 -38.73 8.01 -13.18
C GLU A 45 -38.48 7.19 -11.92
N SER A 46 -39.33 6.23 -11.59
CA SER A 46 -39.12 5.31 -10.45
C SER A 46 -37.89 4.45 -10.63
N ILE A 47 -37.65 3.90 -11.84
CA ILE A 47 -36.43 3.13 -12.16
C ILE A 47 -35.18 4.02 -12.03
N LYS A 48 -35.27 5.28 -12.50
CA LYS A 48 -34.14 6.21 -12.38
C LYS A 48 -33.82 6.49 -10.91
N GLN A 49 -34.81 6.79 -10.09
CA GLN A 49 -34.65 7.03 -8.64
C GLN A 49 -34.08 5.79 -7.94
N GLN A 50 -34.54 4.58 -8.26
CA GLN A 50 -33.98 3.35 -7.69
C GLN A 50 -32.50 3.14 -8.06
N LYS A 51 -32.11 3.47 -9.30
CA LYS A 51 -30.71 3.39 -9.72
C LYS A 51 -29.83 4.41 -8.98
N GLU A 52 -30.31 5.64 -8.79
CA GLU A 52 -29.61 6.68 -8.05
C GLU A 52 -29.40 6.26 -6.58
N ILE A 53 -30.44 5.73 -5.91
CA ILE A 53 -30.36 5.21 -4.54
C ILE A 53 -29.34 4.04 -4.44
N MET A 54 -29.38 3.10 -5.39
CA MET A 54 -28.45 1.97 -5.40
C MET A 54 -26.99 2.42 -5.61
N GLU A 55 -26.76 3.45 -6.41
CA GLU A 55 -25.42 4.01 -6.63
C GLU A 55 -24.91 4.74 -5.38
N GLU A 56 -25.77 5.51 -4.70
CA GLU A 56 -25.43 6.17 -3.43
C GLU A 56 -25.13 5.14 -2.33
N GLU A 57 -25.93 4.07 -2.22
CA GLU A 57 -25.67 2.99 -1.26
C GLU A 57 -24.36 2.26 -1.58
N LYS A 58 -24.03 2.05 -2.85
CA LYS A 58 -22.77 1.44 -3.26
C LYS A 58 -21.57 2.29 -2.87
N ILE A 59 -21.61 3.60 -3.17
CA ILE A 59 -20.55 4.55 -2.80
C ILE A 59 -20.35 4.56 -1.28
N LYS A 60 -21.44 4.63 -0.51
CA LYS A 60 -21.39 4.62 0.96
C LYS A 60 -20.78 3.32 1.52
N ASN A 61 -21.11 2.18 0.91
CA ASN A 61 -20.54 0.90 1.33
C ASN A 61 -19.04 0.81 0.99
N GLU A 62 -18.62 1.34 -0.16
CA GLU A 62 -17.21 1.42 -0.54
C GLU A 62 -16.42 2.32 0.44
N GLU A 63 -16.98 3.46 0.86
CA GLU A 63 -16.39 4.34 1.87
C GLU A 63 -16.26 3.65 3.24
N ILE A 64 -17.29 2.93 3.69
CA ILE A 64 -17.27 2.18 4.95
C ILE A 64 -16.21 1.06 4.92
N GLU A 65 -16.09 0.34 3.81
CA GLU A 65 -15.07 -0.70 3.64
C GLU A 65 -13.66 -0.11 3.61
N GLU A 66 -13.49 1.04 2.99
CA GLU A 66 -12.22 1.77 2.97
C GLU A 66 -11.83 2.27 4.38
N GLU A 67 -12.77 2.81 5.17
CA GLU A 67 -12.53 3.19 6.56
C GLU A 67 -12.15 1.99 7.42
N LYS A 68 -12.87 0.88 7.31
CA LYS A 68 -12.53 -0.35 8.04
C LYS A 68 -11.14 -0.87 7.67
N ARG A 69 -10.77 -0.82 6.38
CA ARG A 69 -9.45 -1.22 5.93
C ARG A 69 -8.35 -0.34 6.53
N LYS A 70 -8.55 0.99 6.53
CA LYS A 70 -7.61 1.94 7.16
C LYS A 70 -7.47 1.71 8.67
N GLU A 71 -8.56 1.41 9.34
CA GLU A 71 -8.53 1.10 10.78
C GLU A 71 -7.81 -0.23 11.06
N GLN A 72 -8.03 -1.26 10.24
CA GLN A 72 -7.31 -2.52 10.34
C GLN A 72 -5.81 -2.35 10.10
N GLU A 73 -5.41 -1.55 9.10
CA GLU A 73 -4.02 -1.23 8.83
C GLU A 73 -3.36 -0.48 9.99
N LYS A 74 -4.04 0.52 10.60
CA LYS A 74 -3.57 1.23 11.79
C LYS A 74 -3.31 0.29 12.99
N ASN A 75 -4.06 -0.79 13.10
CA ASN A 75 -3.99 -1.71 14.23
C ASN A 75 -3.09 -2.94 13.96
N LYS A 76 -2.48 -3.06 12.78
CA LYS A 76 -1.62 -4.22 12.43
C LYS A 76 -0.51 -4.46 13.46
N ASN A 77 0.12 -3.39 13.93
CA ASN A 77 1.26 -3.46 14.85
C ASN A 77 0.88 -3.15 16.32
N ALA A 78 -0.42 -3.09 16.66
CA ALA A 78 -0.86 -2.76 18.00
C ALA A 78 -0.61 -3.89 19.02
N LYS A 79 -0.62 -5.14 18.57
CA LYS A 79 -0.46 -6.31 19.44
C LYS A 79 1.00 -6.77 19.52
N PRO A 80 1.42 -7.37 20.65
CA PRO A 80 2.69 -8.08 20.71
C PRO A 80 2.77 -9.18 19.66
N LEU A 81 3.98 -9.49 19.20
CA LEU A 81 4.21 -10.63 18.32
C LEU A 81 3.87 -11.94 19.04
N THR A 82 3.23 -12.86 18.34
CA THR A 82 3.03 -14.23 18.82
C THR A 82 4.34 -15.03 18.74
N GLU A 83 4.42 -16.15 19.45
CA GLU A 83 5.59 -17.04 19.35
C GLU A 83 5.83 -17.53 17.92
N GLU A 84 4.76 -17.85 17.17
CA GLU A 84 4.83 -18.25 15.76
C GLU A 84 5.41 -17.15 14.87
N GLN A 85 5.00 -15.89 15.08
CA GLN A 85 5.53 -14.74 14.37
C GLN A 85 7.01 -14.50 14.69
N ILE A 86 7.41 -14.62 15.96
CA ILE A 86 8.80 -14.53 16.38
C ILE A 86 9.63 -15.63 15.69
N GLU A 87 9.15 -16.87 15.72
CA GLU A 87 9.81 -18.00 15.04
C GLU A 87 9.92 -17.77 13.53
N SER A 88 8.89 -17.22 12.90
CA SER A 88 8.89 -16.88 11.46
C SER A 88 9.99 -15.88 11.11
N ILE A 89 10.22 -14.86 11.98
CA ILE A 89 11.29 -13.88 11.81
C ILE A 89 12.66 -14.52 12.04
N GLU A 90 12.83 -15.30 13.12
CA GLU A 90 14.08 -15.97 13.46
C GLU A 90 14.49 -16.98 12.35
N ASN A 91 13.52 -17.62 11.71
CA ASN A 91 13.69 -18.56 10.60
C ASN A 91 13.63 -17.92 9.21
N ILE A 92 13.66 -16.59 9.10
CA ILE A 92 13.49 -15.86 7.82
C ILE A 92 14.48 -16.30 6.75
N TYR A 93 15.68 -16.73 7.14
CA TYR A 93 16.74 -17.16 6.23
C TYR A 93 16.62 -18.62 5.78
N SER A 94 15.65 -19.39 6.30
CA SER A 94 15.51 -20.81 5.97
C SER A 94 15.27 -21.01 4.48
N LYS A 95 15.99 -21.97 3.88
CA LYS A 95 15.83 -22.39 2.50
C LYS A 95 14.47 -23.05 2.23
N GLU A 96 13.81 -23.56 3.27
CA GLU A 96 12.50 -24.21 3.18
C GLU A 96 11.37 -23.22 2.84
N ASN A 97 11.62 -21.95 3.02
CA ASN A 97 10.66 -20.88 2.71
C ASN A 97 10.53 -20.56 1.20
N GLY A 98 11.27 -21.27 0.33
CA GLY A 98 11.30 -21.02 -1.11
C GLY A 98 12.11 -19.77 -1.50
N LYS A 99 12.11 -19.44 -2.81
CA LYS A 99 12.83 -18.28 -3.33
C LYS A 99 12.07 -16.99 -3.03
N ARG A 100 12.53 -16.24 -2.01
CA ARG A 100 11.96 -14.95 -1.62
C ARG A 100 13.05 -13.94 -1.27
N VAL A 101 12.75 -12.67 -1.49
CA VAL A 101 13.62 -11.55 -1.15
C VAL A 101 12.86 -10.48 -0.39
N PHE A 102 13.45 -10.02 0.71
CA PHE A 102 13.03 -8.87 1.49
C PHE A 102 14.00 -7.73 1.17
N LEU A 103 13.53 -6.71 0.44
CA LEU A 103 14.29 -5.49 0.26
C LEU A 103 14.24 -4.70 1.56
N THR A 104 15.40 -4.35 2.13
CA THR A 104 15.48 -3.57 3.35
C THR A 104 16.39 -2.36 3.18
N PHE A 105 15.96 -1.23 3.75
CA PHE A 105 16.66 0.05 3.68
C PHE A 105 16.90 0.57 5.10
N ASP A 106 18.14 0.94 5.40
CA ASP A 106 18.55 1.46 6.69
C ASP A 106 18.88 2.97 6.62
N ASP A 107 18.86 3.65 7.77
CA ASP A 107 19.31 5.04 7.98
C ASP A 107 18.40 6.16 7.48
N GLY A 108 17.28 5.83 6.84
CA GLY A 108 16.27 6.81 6.45
C GLY A 108 15.31 7.22 7.59
N PRO A 109 14.23 7.93 7.22
CA PRO A 109 13.96 8.51 5.90
C PRO A 109 14.75 9.78 5.61
N THR A 110 15.06 10.02 4.33
CA THR A 110 15.72 11.25 3.87
C THR A 110 15.06 11.84 2.64
N GLN A 111 14.99 13.18 2.56
CA GLN A 111 14.37 13.87 1.41
C GLN A 111 15.10 13.65 0.08
N SER A 112 16.40 13.34 0.13
CA SER A 112 17.24 13.21 -1.05
C SER A 112 17.20 11.82 -1.69
N VAL A 113 16.73 10.77 -0.98
CA VAL A 113 16.78 9.39 -1.48
C VAL A 113 15.45 8.65 -1.29
N THR A 114 14.88 8.67 -0.08
CA THR A 114 13.69 7.89 0.26
C THR A 114 12.50 8.12 -0.69
N PRO A 115 12.14 9.36 -1.12
CA PRO A 115 11.03 9.57 -2.05
C PRO A 115 11.21 8.85 -3.39
N PHE A 116 12.43 8.83 -3.93
CA PHE A 116 12.71 8.18 -5.21
C PHE A 116 12.60 6.65 -5.11
N ILE A 117 13.05 6.08 -3.98
CA ILE A 117 12.89 4.65 -3.69
C ILE A 117 11.41 4.29 -3.59
N LEU A 118 10.60 5.07 -2.85
CA LEU A 118 9.17 4.86 -2.71
C LEU A 118 8.44 4.94 -4.05
N ASP A 119 8.75 5.94 -4.89
CA ASP A 119 8.17 6.06 -6.23
C ASP A 119 8.41 4.82 -7.07
N LEU A 120 9.65 4.33 -7.07
CA LEU A 120 10.03 3.12 -7.82
C LEU A 120 9.34 1.87 -7.24
N LEU A 121 9.36 1.66 -5.94
CA LEU A 121 8.71 0.51 -5.30
C LEU A 121 7.20 0.50 -5.59
N LYS A 122 6.56 1.67 -5.60
CA LYS A 122 5.15 1.82 -5.98
C LYS A 122 4.92 1.45 -7.44
N GLN A 123 5.74 1.95 -8.36
CA GLN A 123 5.69 1.62 -9.79
C GLN A 123 5.84 0.12 -10.02
N GLU A 124 6.74 -0.54 -9.30
CA GLU A 124 7.04 -1.96 -9.40
C GLU A 124 6.07 -2.85 -8.60
N ASN A 125 5.12 -2.24 -7.83
CA ASN A 125 4.21 -2.91 -6.90
C ASN A 125 4.94 -3.82 -5.90
N ILE A 126 6.07 -3.33 -5.34
CA ILE A 126 6.87 -4.03 -4.34
C ILE A 126 6.73 -3.34 -3.00
N LYS A 127 6.59 -4.12 -1.93
CA LYS A 127 6.64 -3.63 -0.55
C LYS A 127 7.98 -4.01 0.07
N ALA A 128 8.58 -3.06 0.79
CA ALA A 128 9.88 -3.20 1.43
C ALA A 128 9.77 -3.02 2.95
N THR A 129 10.90 -3.15 3.64
CA THR A 129 11.05 -2.84 5.07
C THR A 129 12.07 -1.73 5.24
N PHE A 130 11.69 -0.66 5.94
CA PHE A 130 12.56 0.46 6.26
C PHE A 130 12.95 0.41 7.73
N PHE A 131 14.25 0.33 8.02
CA PHE A 131 14.82 0.40 9.36
C PHE A 131 15.20 1.86 9.64
N VAL A 132 14.29 2.59 10.26
CA VAL A 132 14.38 4.05 10.36
C VAL A 132 15.13 4.51 11.58
N LEU A 133 15.83 5.63 11.45
CA LEU A 133 16.45 6.35 12.58
C LEU A 133 15.49 7.38 13.16
N GLY A 134 15.27 7.37 14.46
CA GLY A 134 14.30 8.25 15.11
C GLY A 134 14.56 9.75 14.87
N ASN A 135 15.82 10.18 14.80
CA ASN A 135 16.16 11.56 14.45
C ASN A 135 15.80 11.92 12.99
N ARG A 136 15.78 10.94 12.07
CA ARG A 136 15.35 11.12 10.68
C ARG A 136 13.83 11.13 10.56
N VAL A 137 13.15 10.24 11.30
CA VAL A 137 11.69 10.23 11.44
C VAL A 137 11.20 11.60 11.91
N LYS A 138 11.79 12.14 12.97
CA LYS A 138 11.44 13.46 13.51
C LYS A 138 11.66 14.58 12.51
N ALA A 139 12.65 14.47 11.64
CA ALA A 139 12.97 15.47 10.62
C ALA A 139 12.07 15.38 9.38
N ASN A 140 11.49 14.18 9.09
CA ASN A 140 10.74 13.90 7.86
C ASN A 140 9.49 13.04 8.17
N PRO A 141 8.57 13.50 9.05
CA PRO A 141 7.41 12.69 9.47
C PRO A 141 6.46 12.35 8.32
N GLU A 142 6.40 13.19 7.28
CA GLU A 142 5.60 12.95 6.09
C GLU A 142 6.08 11.75 5.27
N LEU A 143 7.39 11.45 5.28
CA LEU A 143 7.92 10.26 4.60
C LEU A 143 7.54 8.98 5.34
N ILE A 144 7.50 9.01 6.67
CA ILE A 144 7.02 7.87 7.49
C ILE A 144 5.55 7.60 7.21
N LYS A 145 4.70 8.64 7.13
CA LYS A 145 3.29 8.47 6.72
C LYS A 145 3.21 7.79 5.36
N ARG A 146 4.01 8.26 4.40
CA ARG A 146 4.04 7.72 3.05
C ARG A 146 4.51 6.26 3.03
N GLU A 147 5.60 5.91 3.74
CA GLU A 147 6.07 4.53 3.87
C GLU A 147 4.96 3.61 4.39
N PHE A 148 4.26 4.04 5.44
CA PHE A 148 3.18 3.28 6.05
C PHE A 148 1.96 3.15 5.12
N GLU A 149 1.48 4.25 4.53
CA GLU A 149 0.31 4.29 3.65
C GLU A 149 0.53 3.51 2.35
N GLU A 150 1.77 3.45 1.86
CA GLU A 150 2.15 2.64 0.71
C GLU A 150 2.36 1.15 1.08
N GLY A 151 2.18 0.75 2.36
CA GLY A 151 2.17 -0.64 2.83
C GLY A 151 3.56 -1.22 3.08
N HIS A 152 4.59 -0.37 3.25
CA HIS A 152 5.91 -0.79 3.69
C HIS A 152 5.93 -1.06 5.19
N TYR A 153 6.82 -1.95 5.63
CA TYR A 153 7.03 -2.20 7.07
C TYR A 153 8.03 -1.18 7.62
N ILE A 154 7.65 -0.45 8.68
CA ILE A 154 8.55 0.47 9.37
C ILE A 154 9.14 -0.26 10.57
N ALA A 155 10.42 -0.54 10.52
CA ALA A 155 11.22 -1.16 11.56
C ALA A 155 12.14 -0.12 12.22
N ASN A 156 12.77 -0.49 13.34
CA ASN A 156 13.52 0.42 14.19
C ASN A 156 15.03 0.21 14.04
N HIS A 157 15.80 1.30 13.85
CA HIS A 157 17.26 1.30 13.73
C HIS A 157 17.96 2.11 14.82
N GLY A 158 17.26 2.41 15.92
CA GLY A 158 17.72 3.33 16.95
C GLY A 158 17.51 4.79 16.58
N TYR A 159 17.95 5.70 17.44
CA TYR A 159 17.67 7.14 17.28
C TYR A 159 18.83 7.90 16.66
N THR A 160 20.06 7.69 17.17
CA THR A 160 21.22 8.52 16.82
C THR A 160 22.13 7.90 15.78
N HIS A 161 22.19 6.57 15.66
CA HIS A 161 23.18 5.79 14.93
C HIS A 161 24.63 6.00 15.44
N LYS A 162 24.82 6.59 16.62
CA LYS A 162 26.15 6.85 17.20
C LYS A 162 26.55 5.69 18.10
N TYR A 163 27.45 4.82 17.64
CA TYR A 163 27.84 3.59 18.33
C TYR A 163 28.29 3.82 19.79
N SER A 164 29.04 4.90 20.06
CA SER A 164 29.49 5.23 21.42
C SER A 164 28.36 5.71 22.33
N GLN A 165 27.21 6.08 21.79
CA GLN A 165 26.03 6.48 22.55
C GLN A 165 25.09 5.30 22.73
N ILE A 166 24.71 4.62 21.65
CA ILE A 166 23.76 3.52 21.68
C ILE A 166 24.30 2.28 22.40
N TYR A 167 25.61 1.95 22.25
CA TYR A 167 26.20 0.73 22.81
C TYR A 167 26.94 0.94 24.12
N GLN A 168 26.46 1.80 25.03
CA GLN A 168 26.98 1.92 26.37
C GLN A 168 26.60 0.69 27.23
N ASN A 169 25.35 0.25 27.11
CA ASN A 169 24.78 -0.94 27.74
C ASN A 169 23.49 -1.32 27.08
N SER A 170 22.83 -2.42 27.50
CA SER A 170 21.56 -2.87 26.90
C SER A 170 20.40 -1.86 27.10
N GLN A 171 20.40 -1.15 28.25
CA GLN A 171 19.38 -0.16 28.54
C GLN A 171 19.45 1.02 27.57
N THR A 172 20.65 1.51 27.24
CA THR A 172 20.79 2.61 26.25
C THR A 172 20.34 2.21 24.87
N VAL A 173 20.47 0.93 24.47
CA VAL A 173 19.88 0.44 23.20
C VAL A 173 18.36 0.46 23.27
N LEU A 174 17.76 0.02 24.39
CA LEU A 174 16.30 0.08 24.58
C LEU A 174 15.79 1.53 24.62
N ASP A 175 16.54 2.44 25.24
CA ASP A 175 16.18 3.86 25.27
C ASP A 175 16.18 4.47 23.84
N GLU A 176 17.21 4.19 23.04
CA GLU A 176 17.27 4.59 21.62
C GLU A 176 16.11 3.99 20.81
N TYR A 177 15.78 2.71 21.06
CA TYR A 177 14.61 2.06 20.47
C TYR A 177 13.32 2.80 20.84
N ASN A 178 13.08 3.06 22.12
CA ASN A 178 11.86 3.70 22.61
C ASN A 178 11.72 5.14 22.10
N TYR A 179 12.82 5.90 22.02
CA TYR A 179 12.79 7.26 21.42
C TYR A 179 12.38 7.21 19.95
N THR A 180 12.84 6.20 19.23
CA THR A 180 12.47 6.01 17.81
C THR A 180 11.00 5.59 17.66
N GLU A 181 10.52 4.67 18.50
CA GLU A 181 9.10 4.29 18.55
C GLU A 181 8.19 5.50 18.76
N ASN A 182 8.52 6.37 19.72
CA ASN A 182 7.77 7.58 19.98
C ASN A 182 7.72 8.50 18.75
N CYS A 183 8.86 8.67 18.05
CA CYS A 183 8.89 9.45 16.82
C CYS A 183 8.02 8.85 15.70
N ILE A 184 8.04 7.52 15.55
CA ILE A 184 7.20 6.82 14.56
C ILE A 184 5.71 7.00 14.92
N GLN A 185 5.33 6.80 16.19
CA GLN A 185 3.96 6.97 16.67
C GLN A 185 3.45 8.40 16.46
N GLU A 186 4.28 9.39 16.77
CA GLU A 186 3.96 10.81 16.52
C GLU A 186 3.79 11.09 15.03
N ALA A 187 4.71 10.61 14.18
CA ALA A 187 4.65 10.80 12.73
C ALA A 187 3.40 10.15 12.11
N LEU A 188 3.03 8.94 12.56
CA LEU A 188 1.85 8.22 12.08
C LEU A 188 0.53 8.70 12.71
N GLU A 189 0.59 9.57 13.73
CA GLU A 189 -0.59 9.90 14.57
C GLU A 189 -1.29 8.62 15.09
N ASN A 190 -0.49 7.60 15.41
CA ASN A 190 -0.94 6.29 15.84
C ASN A 190 -0.15 5.79 17.06
N PRO A 191 -0.64 6.04 18.29
CA PRO A 191 0.04 5.62 19.52
C PRO A 191 0.08 4.09 19.71
N ASN A 192 -0.69 3.35 18.91
CA ASN A 192 -0.72 1.88 18.98
C ASN A 192 0.26 1.22 18.01
N TYR A 193 0.95 1.99 17.17
CA TYR A 193 1.98 1.43 16.30
C TYR A 193 3.20 1.01 17.11
N HIS A 194 3.69 -0.19 16.86
CA HIS A 194 4.96 -0.70 17.42
C HIS A 194 5.70 -1.47 16.34
N SER A 195 6.94 -1.07 16.05
CA SER A 195 7.75 -1.75 15.03
C SER A 195 8.09 -3.20 15.39
N ARG A 196 8.27 -3.51 16.67
CA ARG A 196 8.60 -4.86 17.18
C ARG A 196 9.88 -5.47 16.61
N ILE A 197 10.46 -4.91 15.56
CA ILE A 197 11.66 -5.40 14.90
C ILE A 197 12.73 -4.32 14.95
N PHE A 198 13.90 -4.73 15.42
CA PHE A 198 15.05 -3.86 15.57
C PHE A 198 16.24 -4.37 14.74
N ARG A 199 16.94 -3.49 14.07
CA ARG A 199 18.24 -3.79 13.47
C ARG A 199 19.31 -3.01 14.22
N PHE A 200 20.32 -3.73 14.68
CA PHE A 200 21.46 -3.11 15.37
C PHE A 200 22.25 -2.24 14.38
N PRO A 201 22.50 -0.95 14.63
CA PRO A 201 23.48 -0.17 13.88
C PRO A 201 24.82 -0.91 13.72
N GLY A 202 25.21 -1.18 12.45
CA GLY A 202 26.37 -1.98 12.13
C GLY A 202 26.21 -3.49 12.39
N GLY A 203 24.98 -4.01 12.43
CA GLY A 203 24.64 -5.42 12.61
C GLY A 203 24.79 -5.93 14.04
N SER A 204 24.19 -7.08 14.32
CA SER A 204 24.13 -7.67 15.66
C SER A 204 25.39 -8.47 16.06
N VAL A 205 26.31 -8.67 15.13
CA VAL A 205 27.55 -9.47 15.35
C VAL A 205 28.80 -8.65 15.06
N GLY A 206 29.90 -9.05 15.68
CA GLY A 206 31.22 -8.46 15.43
C GLY A 206 31.41 -7.03 15.96
N GLY A 207 32.58 -6.46 15.66
CA GLY A 207 32.96 -5.10 16.01
C GLY A 207 33.31 -4.92 17.52
N TYR A 208 33.70 -3.69 17.85
CA TYR A 208 34.12 -3.29 19.20
C TYR A 208 33.03 -3.54 20.26
N TYR A 209 31.78 -3.35 19.92
CA TYR A 209 30.62 -3.47 20.82
C TYR A 209 29.97 -4.85 20.84
N HIS A 210 30.62 -5.89 20.32
CA HIS A 210 30.07 -7.24 20.20
C HIS A 210 29.50 -7.80 21.51
N SER A 211 30.22 -7.62 22.64
CA SER A 211 29.79 -8.11 23.94
C SER A 211 28.46 -7.49 24.39
N ILE A 212 28.31 -6.17 24.21
CA ILE A 212 27.08 -5.44 24.56
C ILE A 212 25.92 -5.88 23.64
N LYS A 213 26.15 -5.94 22.33
CA LYS A 213 25.15 -6.41 21.36
C LYS A 213 24.67 -7.83 21.71
N LYS A 214 25.57 -8.73 22.08
CA LYS A 214 25.22 -10.10 22.49
C LYS A 214 24.31 -10.14 23.72
N GLN A 215 24.58 -9.34 24.73
CA GLN A 215 23.75 -9.25 25.95
C GLN A 215 22.37 -8.59 25.60
N THR A 216 22.40 -7.58 24.75
CA THR A 216 21.20 -6.83 24.37
C THR A 216 20.19 -7.69 23.60
N LYS A 217 20.62 -8.70 22.85
CA LYS A 217 19.68 -9.59 22.10
C LYS A 217 18.66 -10.25 23.04
N SER A 218 19.09 -10.86 24.12
CA SER A 218 18.22 -11.49 25.13
C SER A 218 17.35 -10.43 25.82
N PHE A 219 17.96 -9.31 26.19
CA PHE A 219 17.29 -8.22 26.86
C PHE A 219 16.14 -7.62 26.00
N LEU A 220 16.33 -7.40 24.69
CA LEU A 220 15.29 -6.94 23.78
C LEU A 220 14.20 -7.99 23.59
N LYS A 221 14.57 -9.29 23.50
CA LYS A 221 13.60 -10.39 23.37
C LYS A 221 12.65 -10.44 24.58
N GLU A 222 13.14 -10.21 25.79
CA GLU A 222 12.32 -10.09 27.02
C GLU A 222 11.33 -8.92 26.96
N GLN A 223 11.61 -7.89 26.14
CA GLN A 223 10.73 -6.75 25.90
C GLN A 223 9.78 -6.98 24.68
N GLY A 224 9.79 -8.20 24.12
CA GLY A 224 9.00 -8.53 22.93
C GLY A 224 9.52 -7.89 21.63
N ILE A 225 10.81 -7.54 21.59
CA ILE A 225 11.49 -6.95 20.44
C ILE A 225 12.40 -8.00 19.81
N VAL A 226 12.20 -8.27 18.51
CA VAL A 226 13.02 -9.21 17.74
C VAL A 226 14.02 -8.43 16.91
N TYR A 227 15.29 -8.90 16.89
CA TYR A 227 16.27 -8.28 15.99
C TYR A 227 16.33 -9.01 14.64
N LEU A 228 16.65 -8.26 13.58
CA LEU A 228 16.79 -8.79 12.23
C LEU A 228 18.01 -8.18 11.54
N ASP A 229 19.00 -9.02 11.23
CA ASP A 229 20.14 -8.66 10.41
C ASP A 229 19.83 -8.88 8.90
N TRP A 230 20.84 -9.17 8.11
CA TRP A 230 20.77 -9.44 6.66
C TRP A 230 21.68 -10.63 6.31
N ASN A 231 21.44 -11.19 5.12
CA ASN A 231 22.30 -12.24 4.56
C ASN A 231 22.77 -11.95 3.13
N ALA A 232 22.37 -10.80 2.57
CA ALA A 232 22.90 -10.23 1.33
C ALA A 232 22.99 -8.70 1.47
N LEU A 233 23.90 -8.04 0.74
CA LEU A 233 24.07 -6.60 0.82
C LEU A 233 24.68 -6.03 -0.48
N SER A 234 24.35 -4.76 -0.77
CA SER A 234 24.90 -4.01 -1.88
C SER A 234 26.30 -3.45 -1.62
N LYS A 235 26.71 -3.34 -0.34
CA LYS A 235 27.90 -2.63 0.13
C LYS A 235 27.91 -1.13 -0.19
N ASP A 236 26.76 -0.52 -0.34
CA ASP A 236 26.60 0.91 -0.55
C ASP A 236 27.14 1.78 0.61
N ALA A 237 27.23 1.21 1.82
CA ALA A 237 27.89 1.84 2.97
C ALA A 237 29.34 1.37 3.20
N GLU A 238 29.87 0.42 2.41
CA GLU A 238 31.17 -0.21 2.61
C GLU A 238 32.22 0.15 1.54
N GLY A 239 31.99 1.25 0.80
CA GLY A 239 32.98 1.79 -0.15
C GLY A 239 32.83 1.37 -1.60
N ALA A 240 31.76 0.66 -1.98
CA ALA A 240 31.41 0.49 -3.39
C ALA A 240 31.08 1.87 -4.00
N LYS A 241 31.66 2.18 -5.16
CA LYS A 241 31.62 3.52 -5.74
C LYS A 241 30.86 3.60 -7.07
N THR A 242 30.61 2.48 -7.71
CA THR A 242 29.91 2.40 -8.99
C THR A 242 28.62 1.60 -8.87
N LYS A 243 27.71 1.79 -9.81
CA LYS A 243 26.47 0.98 -9.90
C LYS A 243 26.78 -0.48 -10.13
N GLU A 244 27.76 -0.76 -10.98
CA GLU A 244 28.22 -2.09 -11.32
C GLU A 244 28.75 -2.82 -10.08
N ASP A 245 29.56 -2.14 -9.24
CA ASP A 245 30.08 -2.71 -8.00
C ASP A 245 28.93 -3.05 -7.02
N LEU A 246 27.95 -2.14 -6.86
CA LEU A 246 26.82 -2.36 -5.97
C LEU A 246 25.99 -3.56 -6.43
N LEU A 247 25.64 -3.61 -7.72
CA LEU A 247 24.86 -4.72 -8.27
C LEU A 247 25.62 -6.04 -8.18
N GLN A 248 26.93 -6.04 -8.50
CA GLN A 248 27.75 -7.23 -8.39
C GLN A 248 27.80 -7.74 -6.94
N ASN A 249 27.92 -6.86 -5.96
CA ASN A 249 27.87 -7.24 -4.54
C ASN A 249 26.53 -7.87 -4.14
N VAL A 250 25.41 -7.35 -4.66
CA VAL A 250 24.08 -7.97 -4.46
C VAL A 250 24.09 -9.39 -5.03
N ILE A 251 24.56 -9.58 -6.23
CA ILE A 251 24.63 -10.90 -6.91
C ILE A 251 25.52 -11.87 -6.12
N ASP A 252 26.75 -11.46 -5.79
CA ASP A 252 27.73 -12.29 -5.09
C ASP A 252 27.27 -12.68 -3.70
N THR A 253 26.71 -11.71 -2.94
CA THR A 253 26.24 -11.96 -1.58
C THR A 253 24.91 -12.71 -1.53
N THR A 254 24.08 -12.62 -2.55
CA THR A 254 22.89 -13.47 -2.70
C THR A 254 23.30 -14.92 -2.97
N GLY A 255 24.19 -15.17 -3.92
CA GLY A 255 24.66 -16.50 -4.26
C GLY A 255 23.51 -17.49 -4.48
N ASN A 256 23.53 -18.62 -3.77
CA ASN A 256 22.53 -19.69 -3.89
C ASN A 256 21.43 -19.65 -2.80
N LYS A 257 21.30 -18.53 -2.06
CA LYS A 257 20.34 -18.41 -0.98
C LYS A 257 18.90 -18.44 -1.54
N GLN A 258 18.01 -19.17 -0.86
CA GLN A 258 16.61 -19.24 -1.23
C GLN A 258 15.79 -18.11 -0.59
N SER A 259 16.11 -17.75 0.65
CA SER A 259 15.46 -16.66 1.37
C SER A 259 16.49 -15.58 1.68
N VAL A 260 16.27 -14.38 1.15
CA VAL A 260 17.23 -13.28 1.17
C VAL A 260 16.64 -12.08 1.92
N VAL A 261 17.39 -11.57 2.87
CA VAL A 261 17.19 -10.23 3.45
C VAL A 261 18.30 -9.36 2.91
N LEU A 262 17.99 -8.47 1.97
CA LEU A 262 18.95 -7.61 1.30
C LEU A 262 19.11 -6.29 2.05
N LEU A 263 20.32 -5.99 2.51
CA LEU A 263 20.69 -4.70 3.09
C LEU A 263 21.07 -3.70 1.99
N MET A 264 20.41 -2.58 2.04
CA MET A 264 20.70 -1.34 1.32
C MET A 264 20.45 -0.15 2.27
N HIS A 265 20.77 1.06 1.85
CA HIS A 265 20.54 2.26 2.66
C HIS A 265 19.80 3.33 1.87
N ASP A 266 18.94 4.10 2.55
CA ASP A 266 18.26 5.30 2.02
C ASP A 266 18.71 6.60 2.72
N ALA A 267 19.91 6.58 3.32
CA ALA A 267 20.58 7.75 3.85
C ALA A 267 20.84 8.81 2.76
N ALA A 268 21.04 10.05 3.17
CA ALA A 268 21.07 11.22 2.27
C ALA A 268 22.14 11.16 1.15
N ASP A 269 23.22 10.41 1.34
CA ASP A 269 24.33 10.22 0.39
C ASP A 269 24.22 8.93 -0.44
N LYS A 270 23.09 8.20 -0.36
CA LYS A 270 22.89 6.88 -0.98
C LYS A 270 22.07 6.92 -2.27
N ILE A 271 22.22 7.96 -3.07
CA ILE A 271 21.48 8.08 -4.34
C ILE A 271 21.80 6.92 -5.31
N LEU A 272 23.02 6.37 -5.26
CA LEU A 272 23.38 5.20 -6.05
C LEU A 272 22.53 3.97 -5.72
N THR A 273 22.07 3.83 -4.49
CA THR A 273 21.16 2.74 -4.10
C THR A 273 19.84 2.83 -4.87
N TYR A 274 19.25 4.03 -4.98
CA TYR A 274 18.08 4.24 -5.84
C TYR A 274 18.40 3.92 -7.31
N GLU A 275 19.54 4.39 -7.81
CA GLU A 275 19.91 4.24 -9.21
C GLU A 275 20.14 2.79 -9.65
N ILE A 276 20.54 1.89 -8.73
CA ILE A 276 20.71 0.46 -9.02
C ILE A 276 19.44 -0.36 -8.75
N LEU A 277 18.48 0.19 -8.01
CA LEU A 277 17.31 -0.57 -7.55
C LEU A 277 16.50 -1.21 -8.69
N PRO A 278 16.32 -0.59 -9.87
CA PRO A 278 15.70 -1.26 -11.03
C PRO A 278 16.44 -2.55 -11.44
N ASP A 279 17.77 -2.52 -11.46
CA ASP A 279 18.60 -3.67 -11.85
C ASP A 279 18.58 -4.77 -10.77
N VAL A 280 18.54 -4.39 -9.49
CA VAL A 280 18.37 -5.30 -8.37
C VAL A 280 17.00 -6.00 -8.45
N ILE A 281 15.94 -5.26 -8.71
CA ILE A 281 14.58 -5.81 -8.87
C ILE A 281 14.56 -6.78 -10.05
N LYS A 282 15.13 -6.37 -11.18
CA LYS A 282 15.22 -7.22 -12.36
C LYS A 282 15.99 -8.51 -12.07
N TYR A 283 17.15 -8.42 -11.39
CA TYR A 283 17.95 -9.59 -11.03
C TYR A 283 17.14 -10.60 -10.21
N TYR A 284 16.44 -10.16 -9.16
CA TYR A 284 15.65 -11.09 -8.33
C TYR A 284 14.46 -11.68 -9.10
N ARG A 285 13.76 -10.89 -9.93
CA ARG A 285 12.67 -11.40 -10.80
C ARG A 285 13.15 -12.45 -11.78
N ASP A 286 14.23 -12.16 -12.51
CA ASP A 286 14.79 -13.07 -13.50
C ASP A 286 15.27 -14.40 -12.88
N ASN A 287 15.66 -14.36 -11.61
CA ASN A 287 16.05 -15.54 -10.84
C ASN A 287 14.89 -16.19 -10.07
N GLY A 288 13.65 -15.75 -10.25
CA GLY A 288 12.45 -16.37 -9.71
C GLY A 288 12.24 -16.14 -8.21
N TYR A 289 12.72 -15.03 -7.66
CA TYR A 289 12.44 -14.64 -6.28
C TYR A 289 11.10 -13.91 -6.19
N GLU A 290 10.33 -14.22 -5.16
CA GLU A 290 9.15 -13.49 -4.75
C GLU A 290 9.55 -12.34 -3.81
N PHE A 291 9.05 -11.13 -4.08
CA PHE A 291 9.28 -9.98 -3.21
C PHE A 291 8.34 -10.03 -2.02
N LYS A 292 8.87 -9.92 -0.83
CA LYS A 292 8.14 -9.92 0.44
C LYS A 292 8.58 -8.74 1.32
N ASN A 293 7.71 -8.31 2.21
CA ASN A 293 8.10 -7.52 3.37
C ASN A 293 7.76 -8.25 4.68
N ILE A 294 8.03 -7.63 5.80
CA ILE A 294 7.83 -8.28 7.10
C ILE A 294 6.37 -8.60 7.37
N TYR A 295 5.40 -7.79 6.89
CA TYR A 295 3.98 -8.11 7.05
C TYR A 295 3.57 -9.44 6.39
N ASP A 296 4.30 -9.91 5.38
CA ASP A 296 4.02 -11.16 4.69
C ASP A 296 4.36 -12.43 5.51
N ILE A 297 5.04 -12.25 6.64
CA ILE A 297 5.47 -13.34 7.53
C ILE A 297 4.98 -13.18 8.97
N LEU A 298 4.23 -12.09 9.25
CA LEU A 298 3.52 -11.83 10.52
C LEU A 298 2.02 -12.26 10.42
#